data_10e47cf1b8119f897da0acfd782b3c5b
#
_entry.id   10e47cf1b8119f897da0acfd782b3c5b
#
_cell.length_a   1.000
_cell.length_b   1.000
_cell.length_c   1.000
_cell.angle_alpha   90.00
_cell.angle_beta   90.00
_cell.angle_gamma   90.00
#
_symmetry.space_group_name_H-M   'P 1'
#
loop_
_entity.id
_entity.type
_entity.pdbx_description
1 polymer ?
#
loop_
_entity_poly.entity_id
_entity_poly.type
_entity_poly.pdbx_seq_one_letter_code
_entity_poly.pdbx_strand_id
1 'polypeptide(L)'
;MNDNPVNLKGLETIYSFSKKNKQSLPPVEKWNPPFCGDIDMKILRNGKWFYMGSEIKRPAMVKLFSSILRLDEDACYYLVTPVEKVRIQVEDAPFVAVSLNKVEISSKTGYLFKTNLNEEILLSKENPLTIKIGENSEPSPYILIRKNLHALLSRSVFYELVDLAEEKIVDDKTCLVIESMGECFNIHEVEKE
;
A
#
# COMPACT_ATOMS: atom_id res chain seq x y z
N MET A 1 -1.02 31.75 -11.45
CA MET A 1 -1.32 30.87 -10.32
C MET A 1 -2.80 30.59 -10.37
N ASN A 2 -3.19 29.44 -10.88
CA ASN A 2 -4.61 29.05 -10.96
C ASN A 2 -4.92 28.24 -9.70
N ASP A 3 -5.38 28.95 -8.66
CA ASP A 3 -6.04 28.32 -7.52
C ASP A 3 -7.39 27.80 -7.98
N ASN A 4 -7.38 26.62 -8.58
CA ASN A 4 -8.64 25.94 -8.88
C ASN A 4 -8.99 25.10 -7.64
N PRO A 5 -10.03 25.47 -6.87
CA PRO A 5 -10.43 24.67 -5.71
C PRO A 5 -10.79 23.27 -6.22
N VAL A 6 -10.23 22.24 -5.58
CA VAL A 6 -10.58 20.84 -5.85
C VAL A 6 -12.09 20.73 -5.91
N ASN A 7 -12.63 20.29 -7.05
CA ASN A 7 -14.07 20.19 -7.22
C ASN A 7 -14.63 19.07 -6.33
N LEU A 8 -15.14 19.43 -5.15
CA LEU A 8 -15.66 18.50 -4.14
C LEU A 8 -16.88 17.67 -4.59
N LYS A 9 -17.47 17.97 -5.76
CA LYS A 9 -18.62 17.22 -6.29
C LYS A 9 -18.28 15.75 -6.57
N GLY A 10 -17.10 15.45 -7.04
CA GLY A 10 -16.63 14.08 -7.22
C GLY A 10 -16.52 13.31 -5.91
N LEU A 11 -16.06 13.96 -4.84
CA LEU A 11 -15.91 13.35 -3.51
C LEU A 11 -17.26 13.04 -2.85
N GLU A 12 -18.29 13.86 -3.06
CA GLU A 12 -19.65 13.58 -2.56
C GLU A 12 -20.22 12.30 -3.17
N THR A 13 -19.99 12.09 -4.47
CA THR A 13 -20.42 10.89 -5.18
C THR A 13 -19.75 9.65 -4.58
N ILE A 14 -18.45 9.73 -4.27
CA ILE A 14 -17.68 8.63 -3.68
C ILE A 14 -18.11 8.38 -2.23
N TYR A 15 -18.32 9.43 -1.45
CA TYR A 15 -18.83 9.29 -0.09
C TYR A 15 -20.20 8.61 -0.06
N SER A 16 -21.07 8.94 -1.00
CA SER A 16 -22.36 8.30 -1.17
C SER A 16 -22.23 6.84 -1.61
N PHE A 17 -21.27 6.53 -2.50
CA PHE A 17 -20.96 5.17 -2.93
C PHE A 17 -20.42 4.33 -1.77
N SER A 18 -19.49 4.86 -0.98
CA SER A 18 -18.91 4.14 0.17
C SER A 18 -19.94 3.87 1.28
N LYS A 19 -20.93 4.75 1.47
CA LYS A 19 -22.06 4.52 2.38
C LYS A 19 -22.99 3.41 1.91
N LYS A 20 -23.23 3.32 0.60
CA LYS A 20 -24.13 2.28 0.03
C LYS A 20 -23.46 0.90 -0.04
N ASN A 21 -22.17 0.85 -0.29
CA ASN A 21 -21.39 -0.39 -0.49
C ASN A 21 -20.34 -0.54 0.61
N LYS A 22 -20.76 -0.87 1.83
CA LYS A 22 -19.87 -1.01 3.01
C LYS A 22 -18.72 -2.00 2.86
N GLN A 23 -18.66 -2.80 1.79
CA GLN A 23 -17.70 -3.89 1.60
C GLN A 23 -16.87 -3.83 0.30
N SER A 24 -17.14 -2.92 -0.63
CA SER A 24 -16.38 -2.84 -1.88
C SER A 24 -15.75 -1.47 -2.10
N LEU A 25 -14.49 -1.49 -2.54
CA LEU A 25 -13.81 -0.28 -2.98
C LEU A 25 -14.43 0.26 -4.28
N PRO A 26 -14.36 1.59 -4.51
CA PRO A 26 -14.76 2.17 -5.79
C PRO A 26 -13.99 1.55 -6.96
N PRO A 27 -14.64 1.29 -8.10
CA PRO A 27 -14.00 0.67 -9.27
C PRO A 27 -13.16 1.69 -10.06
N VAL A 28 -12.15 2.29 -9.45
CA VAL A 28 -11.33 3.38 -10.01
C VAL A 28 -10.67 3.03 -11.33
N GLU A 29 -10.40 1.74 -11.57
CA GLU A 29 -9.82 1.22 -12.81
C GLU A 29 -10.76 1.35 -14.00
N LYS A 30 -12.07 1.43 -13.74
CA LYS A 30 -13.09 1.58 -14.79
C LYS A 30 -13.36 3.05 -15.14
N TRP A 31 -12.78 3.98 -14.38
CA TRP A 31 -12.99 5.40 -14.58
C TRP A 31 -11.86 5.98 -15.42
N ASN A 32 -12.22 6.71 -16.45
CA ASN A 32 -11.27 7.40 -17.32
C ASN A 32 -11.65 8.87 -17.50
N PRO A 33 -11.70 9.63 -16.40
CA PRO A 33 -12.03 11.05 -16.46
C PRO A 33 -10.86 11.88 -17.04
N PRO A 34 -11.09 13.13 -17.44
CA PRO A 34 -10.04 14.04 -17.85
C PRO A 34 -9.07 14.30 -16.69
N PHE A 35 -7.81 14.53 -17.05
CA PHE A 35 -6.80 15.01 -16.10
C PHE A 35 -7.04 16.48 -15.78
N CYS A 36 -7.19 16.79 -14.50
CA CYS A 36 -7.53 18.14 -14.02
C CYS A 36 -6.35 18.89 -13.39
N GLY A 37 -5.14 18.33 -13.52
CA GLY A 37 -3.89 18.96 -13.03
C GLY A 37 -3.37 18.34 -11.73
N ASP A 38 -2.36 19.01 -11.19
CA ASP A 38 -1.70 18.62 -9.95
C ASP A 38 -2.38 19.32 -8.77
N ILE A 39 -2.47 18.64 -7.64
CA ILE A 39 -2.89 19.25 -6.38
C ILE A 39 -1.77 19.12 -5.36
N ASP A 40 -1.66 20.10 -4.47
CA ASP A 40 -0.73 20.06 -3.35
C ASP A 40 -1.20 19.09 -2.27
N MET A 41 -1.21 17.82 -2.64
CA MET A 41 -1.48 16.70 -1.73
C MET A 41 -0.30 15.74 -1.76
N LYS A 42 0.13 15.32 -0.57
CA LYS A 42 1.32 14.49 -0.41
C LYS A 42 1.10 13.38 0.61
N ILE A 43 1.59 12.18 0.28
CA ILE A 43 1.70 11.06 1.21
C ILE A 43 3.19 10.91 1.54
N LEU A 44 3.53 11.08 2.82
CA LEU A 44 4.89 10.90 3.31
C LEU A 44 5.22 9.40 3.45
N ARG A 45 6.52 9.07 3.52
CA ARG A 45 7.00 7.70 3.71
C ARG A 45 6.44 7.01 4.97
N ASN A 46 6.06 7.79 5.99
CA ASN A 46 5.43 7.27 7.21
C ASN A 46 3.91 7.06 7.10
N GLY A 47 3.33 7.23 5.91
CA GLY A 47 1.92 7.05 5.62
C GLY A 47 1.00 8.20 6.03
N LYS A 48 1.55 9.34 6.46
CA LYS A 48 0.77 10.54 6.76
C LYS A 48 0.42 11.31 5.50
N TRP A 49 -0.80 11.82 5.46
CA TRP A 49 -1.33 12.61 4.35
C TRP A 49 -1.32 14.09 4.67
N PHE A 50 -0.86 14.89 3.73
CA PHE A 50 -0.85 16.34 3.81
C PHE A 50 -1.63 16.95 2.65
N TYR A 51 -2.28 18.08 2.90
CA TYR A 51 -2.91 18.91 1.89
C TYR A 51 -2.60 20.38 2.16
N MET A 52 -2.09 21.10 1.16
CA MET A 52 -1.65 22.51 1.28
C MET A 52 -0.76 22.72 2.52
N GLY A 53 0.23 21.82 2.69
CA GLY A 53 1.18 21.87 3.81
C GLY A 53 0.63 21.47 5.18
N SER A 54 -0.67 21.13 5.30
CA SER A 54 -1.31 20.74 6.57
C SER A 54 -1.62 19.25 6.61
N GLU A 55 -1.36 18.59 7.75
CA GLU A 55 -1.68 17.18 7.94
C GLU A 55 -3.20 16.93 7.96
N ILE A 56 -3.67 15.98 7.18
CA ILE A 56 -5.07 15.52 7.18
C ILE A 56 -5.27 14.58 8.38
N LYS A 57 -5.73 15.12 9.49
CA LYS A 57 -5.90 14.39 10.76
C LYS A 57 -7.18 13.55 10.86
N ARG A 58 -8.13 13.69 9.93
CA ARG A 58 -9.39 12.94 9.96
C ARG A 58 -9.23 11.57 9.29
N PRO A 59 -9.24 10.44 10.04
CA PRO A 59 -9.03 9.12 9.46
C PRO A 59 -10.04 8.76 8.37
N ALA A 60 -11.29 9.20 8.52
CA ALA A 60 -12.34 8.97 7.52
C ALA A 60 -12.05 9.64 6.17
N MET A 61 -11.41 10.83 6.18
CA MET A 61 -10.98 11.50 4.95
C MET A 61 -9.80 10.79 4.30
N VAL A 62 -8.79 10.41 5.08
CA VAL A 62 -7.65 9.66 4.56
C VAL A 62 -8.12 8.34 3.95
N LYS A 63 -9.02 7.62 4.63
CA LYS A 63 -9.60 6.38 4.11
C LYS A 63 -10.42 6.61 2.83
N LEU A 64 -11.13 7.73 2.72
CA LEU A 64 -11.86 8.09 1.51
C LEU A 64 -10.90 8.34 0.35
N PHE A 65 -9.87 9.17 0.54
CA PHE A 65 -8.85 9.45 -0.49
C PHE A 65 -8.08 8.19 -0.89
N SER A 66 -7.69 7.36 0.08
CA SER A 66 -7.00 6.11 -0.22
C SER A 66 -7.86 5.16 -1.07
N SER A 67 -9.19 5.16 -0.88
CA SER A 67 -10.10 4.31 -1.64
C SER A 67 -10.19 4.65 -3.13
N ILE A 68 -9.83 5.88 -3.50
CA ILE A 68 -9.83 6.38 -4.88
C ILE A 68 -8.42 6.61 -5.45
N LEU A 69 -7.42 6.12 -4.73
CA LEU A 69 -6.03 6.18 -5.15
C LEU A 69 -5.76 5.15 -6.25
N ARG A 70 -5.06 5.58 -7.29
CA ARG A 70 -4.61 4.76 -8.40
C ARG A 70 -3.18 5.14 -8.79
N LEU A 71 -2.38 4.15 -9.11
CA LEU A 71 -1.05 4.30 -9.72
C LEU A 71 -1.20 3.97 -11.21
N ASP A 72 -0.97 4.95 -12.07
CA ASP A 72 -1.08 4.81 -13.52
C ASP A 72 0.24 4.31 -14.15
N GLU A 73 0.21 4.00 -15.44
CA GLU A 73 1.37 3.46 -16.20
C GLU A 73 2.56 4.43 -16.28
N ASP A 74 2.30 5.73 -16.09
CA ASP A 74 3.32 6.78 -16.01
C ASP A 74 4.06 6.83 -14.67
N ALA A 75 3.83 5.84 -13.79
CA ALA A 75 4.34 5.75 -12.43
C ALA A 75 3.94 6.94 -11.52
N CYS A 76 2.86 7.65 -11.87
CA CYS A 76 2.30 8.71 -11.05
C CYS A 76 1.06 8.25 -10.28
N TYR A 77 0.90 8.80 -9.09
CA TYR A 77 -0.27 8.54 -8.25
C TYR A 77 -1.36 9.58 -8.49
N TYR A 78 -2.58 9.08 -8.58
CA TYR A 78 -3.76 9.90 -8.86
C TYR A 78 -4.88 9.61 -7.87
N LEU A 79 -5.63 10.65 -7.51
CA LEU A 79 -6.97 10.50 -6.97
C LEU A 79 -7.95 10.55 -8.14
N VAL A 80 -8.74 9.49 -8.29
CA VAL A 80 -9.62 9.30 -9.44
C VAL A 80 -11.06 9.22 -8.98
N THR A 81 -11.90 10.07 -9.58
CA THR A 81 -13.36 10.05 -9.43
C THR A 81 -14.00 9.78 -10.81
N PRO A 82 -15.31 9.53 -10.92
CA PRO A 82 -15.93 9.39 -12.23
C PRO A 82 -15.81 10.62 -13.15
N VAL A 83 -15.52 11.80 -12.58
CA VAL A 83 -15.56 13.09 -13.32
C VAL A 83 -14.22 13.81 -13.40
N GLU A 84 -13.23 13.42 -12.60
CA GLU A 84 -11.93 14.09 -12.53
C GLU A 84 -10.79 13.13 -12.12
N LYS A 85 -9.60 13.42 -12.60
CA LYS A 85 -8.35 12.79 -12.19
C LYS A 85 -7.34 13.87 -11.83
N VAL A 86 -6.83 13.85 -10.60
CA VAL A 86 -5.83 14.80 -10.11
C VAL A 86 -4.60 14.07 -9.63
N ARG A 87 -3.40 14.58 -9.96
CA ARG A 87 -2.15 13.98 -9.54
C ARG A 87 -1.76 14.44 -8.13
N ILE A 88 -1.21 13.51 -7.35
CA ILE A 88 -0.67 13.75 -6.02
C ILE A 88 0.77 13.25 -5.92
N GLN A 89 1.46 13.64 -4.86
CA GLN A 89 2.82 13.17 -4.57
C GLN A 89 2.77 12.03 -3.55
N VAL A 90 3.59 10.99 -3.78
CA VAL A 90 3.82 9.91 -2.82
C VAL A 90 5.33 9.71 -2.71
N GLU A 91 5.87 9.85 -1.49
CA GLU A 91 7.33 9.79 -1.28
C GLU A 91 7.91 8.40 -1.53
N ASP A 92 7.15 7.34 -1.20
CA ASP A 92 7.60 5.96 -1.34
C ASP A 92 6.39 5.07 -1.66
N ALA A 93 5.68 4.60 -0.64
CA ALA A 93 4.47 3.80 -0.78
C ALA A 93 3.27 4.52 -0.14
N PRO A 94 2.05 4.35 -0.70
CA PRO A 94 0.88 5.05 -0.20
C PRO A 94 0.35 4.51 1.14
N PHE A 95 0.79 3.31 1.52
CA PHE A 95 0.39 2.64 2.77
C PHE A 95 1.63 2.22 3.56
N VAL A 96 1.44 2.01 4.87
CA VAL A 96 2.46 1.46 5.77
C VAL A 96 1.85 0.28 6.52
N ALA A 97 2.47 -0.90 6.47
CA ALA A 97 2.12 -2.03 7.31
C ALA A 97 2.68 -1.79 8.73
N VAL A 98 1.80 -1.73 9.71
CA VAL A 98 2.12 -1.32 11.08
C VAL A 98 2.01 -2.44 12.10
N SER A 99 1.44 -3.59 11.73
CA SER A 99 1.46 -4.80 12.54
C SER A 99 1.43 -6.07 11.68
N LEU A 100 1.92 -7.15 12.26
CA LEU A 100 1.97 -8.50 11.72
C LEU A 100 1.32 -9.45 12.73
N ASN A 101 0.47 -10.37 12.27
CA ASN A 101 -0.14 -11.37 13.11
C ASN A 101 -0.05 -12.74 12.42
N LYS A 102 0.40 -13.75 13.16
CA LYS A 102 0.29 -15.14 12.71
C LYS A 102 -1.15 -15.61 12.84
N VAL A 103 -1.70 -16.21 11.80
CA VAL A 103 -3.08 -16.74 11.75
C VAL A 103 -3.08 -18.17 11.21
N GLU A 104 -4.09 -18.93 11.57
CA GLU A 104 -4.33 -20.25 11.00
C GLU A 104 -5.62 -20.24 10.17
N ILE A 105 -5.51 -20.56 8.88
CA ILE A 105 -6.63 -20.59 7.95
C ILE A 105 -6.62 -21.92 7.22
N SER A 106 -7.67 -22.71 7.38
CA SER A 106 -7.81 -24.04 6.73
C SER A 106 -6.58 -24.95 6.97
N SER A 107 -6.09 -24.99 8.22
CA SER A 107 -4.92 -25.77 8.64
C SER A 107 -3.60 -25.34 7.97
N LYS A 108 -3.54 -24.15 7.45
CA LYS A 108 -2.30 -23.53 6.97
C LYS A 108 -1.96 -22.32 7.81
N THR A 109 -0.69 -22.18 8.14
CA THR A 109 -0.17 -20.94 8.75
C THR A 109 -0.19 -19.83 7.72
N GLY A 110 -0.66 -18.66 8.12
CA GLY A 110 -0.61 -17.45 7.33
C GLY A 110 -0.14 -16.25 8.16
N TYR A 111 0.30 -15.20 7.50
CA TYR A 111 0.71 -13.96 8.12
C TYR A 111 -0.18 -12.82 7.63
N LEU A 112 -0.87 -12.19 8.58
CA LEU A 112 -1.81 -11.11 8.32
C LEU A 112 -1.16 -9.77 8.70
N PHE A 113 -0.91 -8.95 7.69
CA PHE A 113 -0.43 -7.58 7.88
C PHE A 113 -1.62 -6.64 8.06
N LYS A 114 -1.44 -5.62 8.90
CA LYS A 114 -2.41 -4.54 9.05
C LYS A 114 -1.77 -3.22 8.68
N THR A 115 -2.45 -2.44 7.83
CA THR A 115 -1.98 -1.13 7.42
C THR A 115 -2.33 -0.03 8.41
N ASN A 116 -1.68 1.12 8.27
CA ASN A 116 -2.00 2.37 8.99
C ASN A 116 -3.44 2.85 8.75
N LEU A 117 -4.14 2.33 7.73
CA LEU A 117 -5.55 2.62 7.45
C LEU A 117 -6.50 1.49 7.88
N ASN A 118 -5.99 0.53 8.69
CA ASN A 118 -6.72 -0.63 9.19
C ASN A 118 -7.20 -1.60 8.07
N GLU A 119 -6.52 -1.65 6.94
CA GLU A 119 -6.71 -2.72 5.97
C GLU A 119 -5.90 -3.93 6.41
N GLU A 120 -6.51 -5.11 6.37
CA GLU A 120 -5.87 -6.39 6.72
C GLU A 120 -5.56 -7.17 5.44
N ILE A 121 -4.28 -7.56 5.29
CA ILE A 121 -3.75 -8.18 4.08
C ILE A 121 -3.05 -9.48 4.46
N LEU A 122 -3.55 -10.58 3.93
CA LEU A 122 -2.92 -11.89 4.11
C LEU A 122 -1.75 -12.03 3.12
N LEU A 123 -0.56 -12.33 3.64
CA LEU A 123 0.59 -12.67 2.80
C LEU A 123 0.29 -13.94 2.03
N SER A 124 0.19 -13.83 0.72
CA SER A 124 -0.21 -14.90 -0.18
C SER A 124 0.31 -14.64 -1.59
N LYS A 125 0.05 -15.56 -2.50
CA LYS A 125 0.39 -15.40 -3.92
C LYS A 125 -0.29 -14.17 -4.54
N GLU A 126 -1.49 -13.82 -4.10
CA GLU A 126 -2.23 -12.63 -4.56
C GLU A 126 -1.69 -11.33 -3.97
N ASN A 127 -1.11 -11.40 -2.76
CA ASN A 127 -0.54 -10.27 -2.05
C ASN A 127 0.91 -10.60 -1.64
N PRO A 128 1.83 -10.66 -2.61
CA PRO A 128 3.21 -11.06 -2.36
C PRO A 128 4.01 -9.98 -1.61
N LEU A 129 5.03 -10.45 -0.90
CA LEU A 129 6.09 -9.64 -0.34
C LEU A 129 7.17 -9.38 -1.41
N THR A 130 7.70 -8.18 -1.45
CA THR A 130 8.81 -7.79 -2.31
C THR A 130 9.82 -6.97 -1.52
N ILE A 131 11.10 -7.31 -1.63
CA ILE A 131 12.18 -6.54 -1.00
C ILE A 131 12.90 -5.74 -2.09
N LYS A 132 12.97 -4.43 -1.93
CA LYS A 132 13.79 -3.56 -2.78
C LYS A 132 15.04 -3.17 -2.00
N ILE A 133 16.18 -3.25 -2.64
CA ILE A 133 17.45 -2.78 -2.04
C ILE A 133 17.67 -1.35 -2.51
N GLY A 134 17.76 -0.43 -1.56
CA GLY A 134 18.05 0.97 -1.82
C GLY A 134 19.53 1.23 -2.15
N GLU A 135 19.88 2.47 -2.52
CA GLU A 135 21.26 2.87 -2.87
C GLU A 135 22.26 2.63 -1.74
N ASN A 136 21.82 2.68 -0.49
CA ASN A 136 22.66 2.41 0.70
C ASN A 136 22.66 0.93 1.12
N SER A 137 22.27 0.01 0.25
CA SER A 137 22.08 -1.43 0.56
C SER A 137 21.07 -1.69 1.68
N GLU A 138 20.24 -0.71 2.05
CA GLU A 138 19.16 -0.89 3.03
C GLU A 138 17.96 -1.58 2.37
N PRO A 139 17.47 -2.70 2.95
CA PRO A 139 16.27 -3.34 2.44
C PRO A 139 15.02 -2.51 2.75
N SER A 140 14.19 -2.34 1.75
CA SER A 140 12.85 -1.75 1.88
C SER A 140 11.81 -2.81 1.51
N PRO A 141 11.13 -3.39 2.51
CA PRO A 141 10.15 -4.45 2.30
C PRO A 141 8.77 -3.87 1.99
N TYR A 142 8.10 -4.44 1.00
CA TYR A 142 6.77 -4.03 0.56
C TYR A 142 5.85 -5.24 0.46
N ILE A 143 4.58 -5.07 0.84
CA ILE A 143 3.53 -6.02 0.56
C ILE A 143 2.53 -5.41 -0.43
N LEU A 144 2.12 -6.19 -1.43
CA LEU A 144 1.07 -5.77 -2.35
C LEU A 144 -0.28 -5.73 -1.62
N ILE A 145 -0.94 -4.57 -1.67
CA ILE A 145 -2.25 -4.37 -1.04
C ILE A 145 -3.36 -4.69 -2.03
N ARG A 146 -3.33 -4.04 -3.18
CA ARG A 146 -4.30 -4.22 -4.27
C ARG A 146 -3.75 -3.65 -5.56
N LYS A 147 -4.04 -4.31 -6.68
CA LYS A 147 -3.57 -3.90 -8.01
C LYS A 147 -2.04 -3.76 -8.03
N ASN A 148 -1.54 -2.55 -8.16
CA ASN A 148 -0.12 -2.19 -8.11
C ASN A 148 0.20 -1.26 -6.92
N LEU A 149 -0.70 -1.13 -5.95
CA LEU A 149 -0.49 -0.34 -4.74
C LEU A 149 0.10 -1.21 -3.63
N HIS A 150 1.19 -0.74 -3.04
CA HIS A 150 1.95 -1.44 -2.01
C HIS A 150 1.89 -0.71 -0.66
N ALA A 151 2.12 -1.45 0.41
CA ALA A 151 2.48 -0.90 1.71
C ALA A 151 3.96 -1.17 1.99
N LEU A 152 4.67 -0.14 2.44
CA LEU A 152 5.99 -0.30 3.06
C LEU A 152 5.80 -0.93 4.44
N LEU A 153 6.56 -1.96 4.78
CA LEU A 153 6.58 -2.47 6.15
C LEU A 153 7.31 -1.48 7.05
N SER A 154 6.72 -1.17 8.21
CA SER A 154 7.44 -0.42 9.23
C SER A 154 8.66 -1.21 9.72
N ARG A 155 9.67 -0.53 10.28
CA ARG A 155 10.87 -1.20 10.79
C ARG A 155 10.54 -2.29 11.81
N SER A 156 9.62 -2.03 12.72
CA SER A 156 9.20 -3.01 13.74
C SER A 156 8.59 -4.26 13.10
N VAL A 157 7.72 -4.07 12.10
CA VAL A 157 7.08 -5.18 11.38
C VAL A 157 8.10 -5.97 10.56
N PHE A 158 9.08 -5.29 9.97
CA PHE A 158 10.14 -5.96 9.22
C PHE A 158 11.04 -6.81 10.14
N TYR A 159 11.43 -6.30 11.31
CA TYR A 159 12.20 -7.09 12.27
C TYR A 159 11.41 -8.29 12.79
N GLU A 160 10.12 -8.10 13.11
CA GLU A 160 9.25 -9.22 13.50
C GLU A 160 9.13 -10.27 12.40
N LEU A 161 9.06 -9.85 11.12
CA LEU A 161 9.05 -10.75 9.98
C LEU A 161 10.37 -11.54 9.85
N VAL A 162 11.51 -10.88 10.06
CA VAL A 162 12.83 -11.50 10.01
C VAL A 162 13.00 -12.52 11.14
N ASP A 163 12.52 -12.20 12.35
CA ASP A 163 12.56 -13.11 13.50
C ASP A 163 11.70 -14.37 13.31
N LEU A 164 10.68 -14.30 12.46
CA LEU A 164 9.78 -15.41 12.13
C LEU A 164 10.26 -16.23 10.92
N ALA A 165 11.27 -15.75 10.21
CA ALA A 165 11.77 -16.38 8.99
C ALA A 165 12.75 -17.52 9.29
N GLU A 166 12.84 -18.45 8.36
CA GLU A 166 13.72 -19.61 8.43
C GLU A 166 14.74 -19.59 7.29
N GLU A 167 15.94 -20.11 7.54
CA GLU A 167 16.93 -20.33 6.48
C GLU A 167 16.52 -21.53 5.63
N LYS A 168 16.39 -21.32 4.31
CA LYS A 168 16.13 -22.37 3.33
C LYS A 168 17.08 -22.22 2.14
N ILE A 169 17.38 -23.34 1.48
CA ILE A 169 18.14 -23.32 0.22
C ILE A 169 17.13 -23.12 -0.91
N VAL A 170 17.28 -22.03 -1.65
CA VAL A 170 16.48 -21.67 -2.83
C VAL A 170 17.46 -21.41 -3.97
N ASP A 171 17.34 -22.13 -5.08
CA ASP A 171 18.22 -22.01 -6.27
C ASP A 171 19.73 -22.04 -5.92
N ASP A 172 20.14 -23.01 -5.09
CA ASP A 172 21.51 -23.22 -4.59
C ASP A 172 22.07 -22.10 -3.71
N LYS A 173 21.22 -21.17 -3.26
CA LYS A 173 21.58 -20.08 -2.35
C LYS A 173 20.87 -20.24 -1.01
N THR A 174 21.55 -19.86 0.06
CA THR A 174 20.94 -19.79 1.38
C THR A 174 20.10 -18.51 1.45
N CYS A 175 18.80 -18.65 1.66
CA CYS A 175 17.87 -17.52 1.75
C CYS A 175 17.13 -17.53 3.07
N LEU A 176 16.86 -16.35 3.60
CA LEU A 176 15.93 -16.16 4.70
C LEU A 176 14.52 -16.08 4.11
N VAL A 177 13.66 -17.02 4.49
CA VAL A 177 12.36 -17.24 3.86
C VAL A 177 11.27 -17.26 4.92
N ILE A 178 10.12 -16.67 4.61
CA ILE A 178 8.89 -16.87 5.37
C ILE A 178 7.88 -17.66 4.54
N GLU A 179 7.24 -18.64 5.17
CA GLU A 179 6.21 -19.45 4.53
C GLU A 179 4.82 -19.00 5.00
N SER A 180 3.97 -18.57 4.09
CA SER A 180 2.59 -18.16 4.37
C SER A 180 1.63 -18.82 3.39
N MET A 181 0.57 -19.43 3.89
CA MET A 181 -0.46 -20.15 3.10
C MET A 181 0.09 -21.24 2.17
N GLY A 182 1.30 -21.78 2.49
CA GLY A 182 2.00 -22.77 1.68
C GLY A 182 2.82 -22.21 0.54
N GLU A 183 3.03 -20.90 0.48
CA GLU A 183 3.92 -20.19 -0.44
C GLU A 183 5.14 -19.65 0.31
N CYS A 184 6.32 -19.73 -0.31
CA CYS A 184 7.57 -19.22 0.25
C CYS A 184 7.87 -17.83 -0.29
N PHE A 185 8.21 -16.90 0.61
CA PHE A 185 8.59 -15.54 0.28
C PHE A 185 10.03 -15.27 0.75
N ASN A 186 10.91 -14.95 -0.20
CA ASN A 186 12.29 -14.63 0.10
C ASN A 186 12.39 -13.22 0.69
N ILE A 187 13.04 -13.13 1.85
CA ILE A 187 13.30 -11.86 2.56
C ILE A 187 14.73 -11.37 2.26
N HIS A 188 15.69 -12.26 2.26
CA HIS A 188 17.10 -11.91 2.08
C HIS A 188 17.91 -13.12 1.61
N GLU A 189 18.88 -12.88 0.75
CA GLU A 189 19.90 -13.86 0.39
C GLU A 189 21.06 -13.75 1.38
N VAL A 190 21.36 -14.86 2.08
CA VAL A 190 22.46 -14.90 3.05
C VAL A 190 23.76 -15.16 2.29
N GLU A 191 24.64 -14.18 2.25
CA GLU A 191 25.98 -14.36 1.69
C GLU A 191 26.78 -15.32 2.62
N LYS A 192 27.32 -16.40 2.06
CA LYS A 192 28.27 -17.25 2.79
C LYS A 192 29.61 -16.51 2.84
N GLU A 193 30.06 -16.19 4.05
CA GLU A 193 31.44 -15.76 4.27
C GLU A 193 32.45 -16.84 3.84
#